data_5a5025f754a3231b70ebc253e8d8ac8b
#
_entry.id   5a5025f754a3231b70ebc253e8d8ac8b
#
_cell.length_a   1.000
_cell.length_b   1.000
_cell.length_c   1.000
_cell.angle_alpha   90.00
_cell.angle_beta   90.00
_cell.angle_gamma   90.00
#
_symmetry.space_group_name_H-M   'P 1'
#
loop_
_entity.id
_entity.type
_entity.pdbx_description
1 polymer ?
#
loop_
_entity_poly.entity_id
_entity_poly.type
_entity_poly.pdbx_seq_one_letter_code
_entity_poly.pdbx_strand_id
1 'polypeptide(L)'
;MSKKLIALVTGSLMMVCFVSLPVVAEDEDAPKYKIKDVMKKAMKGPLLKKVAGGEASDDEKKQLHEMLVALGKNSPPKGEADSWKKLTDALAKAGKAAVNGDEDAGAALKKASNCKACHSKHKGS
;
A
#
# COMPACT_ATOMS: atom_id res chain seq x y z
N MET A 1 -3.68 -75.12 7.53
CA MET A 1 -4.65 -74.92 6.45
C MET A 1 -5.04 -73.49 6.33
N SER A 2 -4.53 -72.89 5.33
CA SER A 2 -4.60 -71.41 5.13
C SER A 2 -5.87 -71.08 4.36
N LYS A 3 -6.69 -70.24 4.92
CA LYS A 3 -7.76 -69.59 4.16
C LYS A 3 -7.38 -68.14 3.93
N LYS A 4 -6.98 -67.86 2.73
CA LYS A 4 -6.66 -66.51 2.24
C LYS A 4 -7.96 -65.74 2.06
N LEU A 5 -8.16 -64.70 2.86
CA LEU A 5 -9.17 -63.71 2.64
C LEU A 5 -8.58 -62.59 1.79
N ILE A 6 -9.02 -62.53 0.55
CA ILE A 6 -8.73 -61.44 -0.36
C ILE A 6 -9.76 -60.35 -0.08
N ALA A 7 -9.32 -59.29 0.58
CA ALA A 7 -10.12 -58.07 0.72
C ALA A 7 -9.98 -57.25 -0.57
N LEU A 8 -11.05 -57.19 -1.33
CA LEU A 8 -11.18 -56.22 -2.44
C LEU A 8 -11.37 -54.83 -1.84
N VAL A 9 -10.33 -54.03 -1.95
CA VAL A 9 -10.44 -52.61 -1.68
C VAL A 9 -10.94 -51.94 -2.96
N THR A 10 -12.22 -51.66 -3.00
CA THR A 10 -12.80 -50.79 -4.03
C THR A 10 -12.39 -49.37 -3.72
N GLY A 11 -11.36 -48.89 -4.45
CA GLY A 11 -10.95 -47.50 -4.41
C GLY A 11 -12.03 -46.61 -5.01
N SER A 12 -12.73 -45.90 -4.17
CA SER A 12 -13.59 -44.80 -4.59
C SER A 12 -12.72 -43.65 -4.99
N LEU A 13 -12.56 -43.45 -6.29
CA LEU A 13 -11.89 -42.31 -6.89
C LEU A 13 -12.81 -41.09 -6.74
N MET A 14 -12.68 -40.39 -5.63
CA MET A 14 -13.27 -39.05 -5.47
C MET A 14 -12.56 -38.08 -6.41
N MET A 15 -13.21 -37.83 -7.54
CA MET A 15 -12.81 -36.78 -8.48
C MET A 15 -13.14 -35.45 -7.83
N VAL A 16 -12.16 -34.88 -7.15
CA VAL A 16 -12.24 -33.50 -6.66
C VAL A 16 -12.16 -32.59 -7.88
N CYS A 17 -13.31 -32.12 -8.34
CA CYS A 17 -13.36 -31.01 -9.28
C CYS A 17 -12.80 -29.77 -8.59
N PHE A 18 -11.53 -29.49 -8.82
CA PHE A 18 -10.95 -28.18 -8.55
C PHE A 18 -11.63 -27.19 -9.49
N VAL A 19 -12.67 -26.53 -9.01
CA VAL A 19 -13.18 -25.33 -9.65
C VAL A 19 -12.12 -24.29 -9.44
N SER A 20 -11.25 -24.13 -10.42
CA SER A 20 -10.34 -22.98 -10.50
C SER A 20 -11.21 -21.75 -10.70
N LEU A 21 -11.58 -21.11 -9.63
CA LEU A 21 -12.10 -19.73 -9.69
C LEU A 21 -10.99 -18.89 -10.32
N PRO A 22 -11.30 -18.09 -11.34
CA PRO A 22 -10.33 -17.11 -11.81
C PRO A 22 -10.04 -16.18 -10.64
N VAL A 23 -8.87 -16.30 -10.06
CA VAL A 23 -8.32 -15.27 -9.21
C VAL A 23 -8.15 -14.09 -10.15
N VAL A 24 -9.08 -13.14 -10.10
CA VAL A 24 -8.86 -11.83 -10.70
C VAL A 24 -7.68 -11.27 -9.92
N ALA A 25 -6.50 -11.35 -10.51
CA ALA A 25 -5.36 -10.61 -10.01
C ALA A 25 -5.76 -9.13 -10.14
N GLU A 26 -6.22 -8.55 -9.04
CA GLU A 26 -6.23 -7.09 -8.92
C GLU A 26 -4.79 -6.69 -9.20
N ASP A 27 -4.60 -5.79 -10.17
CA ASP A 27 -3.30 -5.22 -10.48
C ASP A 27 -2.76 -4.56 -9.20
N GLU A 28 -1.98 -5.30 -8.43
CA GLU A 28 -1.37 -4.78 -7.19
C GLU A 28 -0.46 -3.59 -7.46
N ASP A 29 -0.08 -3.41 -8.73
CA ASP A 29 0.72 -2.28 -9.20
C ASP A 29 -0.09 -1.04 -9.55
N ALA A 30 -1.42 -1.15 -9.71
CA ALA A 30 -2.26 -0.01 -10.00
C ALA A 30 -2.42 0.89 -8.77
N PRO A 31 -2.28 2.22 -8.91
CA PRO A 31 -2.43 3.12 -7.78
C PRO A 31 -3.89 3.17 -7.31
N LYS A 32 -4.12 2.85 -6.04
CA LYS A 32 -5.46 2.90 -5.40
C LYS A 32 -6.04 4.32 -5.35
N TYR A 33 -5.18 5.32 -5.28
CA TYR A 33 -5.55 6.73 -5.24
C TYR A 33 -4.79 7.50 -6.31
N LYS A 34 -5.45 8.45 -6.95
CA LYS A 34 -4.81 9.39 -7.89
C LYS A 34 -4.02 10.46 -7.11
N ILE A 35 -2.99 11.03 -7.71
CA ILE A 35 -2.20 12.12 -7.12
C ILE A 35 -3.10 13.22 -6.56
N LYS A 36 -4.10 13.64 -7.31
CA LYS A 36 -5.04 14.69 -6.91
C LYS A 36 -5.82 14.34 -5.64
N ASP A 37 -6.22 13.07 -5.51
CA ASP A 37 -6.94 12.58 -4.32
C ASP A 37 -6.04 12.58 -3.09
N VAL A 38 -4.80 12.12 -3.24
CA VAL A 38 -3.79 12.15 -2.16
C VAL A 38 -3.50 13.58 -1.73
N MET A 39 -3.34 14.49 -2.68
CA MET A 39 -3.11 15.91 -2.37
C MET A 39 -4.27 16.53 -1.61
N LYS A 40 -5.51 16.25 -1.99
CA LYS A 40 -6.71 16.79 -1.32
C LYS A 40 -6.97 16.18 0.04
N LYS A 41 -6.92 14.85 0.13
CA LYS A 41 -7.34 14.12 1.34
C LYS A 41 -6.23 14.01 2.37
N ALA A 42 -5.01 13.73 1.95
CA ALA A 42 -3.88 13.53 2.83
C ALA A 42 -3.08 14.81 3.05
N MET A 43 -2.54 15.39 1.99
CA MET A 43 -1.54 16.48 2.10
C MET A 43 -2.14 17.82 2.51
N LYS A 44 -3.25 18.24 1.89
CA LYS A 44 -3.99 19.47 2.25
C LYS A 44 -5.02 19.25 3.36
N GLY A 45 -5.50 18.03 3.49
CA GLY A 45 -6.47 17.66 4.51
C GLY A 45 -5.88 17.53 5.90
N PRO A 46 -6.72 17.29 6.91
CA PRO A 46 -6.26 17.16 8.30
C PRO A 46 -5.47 15.87 8.57
N LEU A 47 -5.52 14.88 7.68
CA LEU A 47 -4.97 13.55 7.91
C LEU A 47 -3.46 13.58 8.17
N LEU A 48 -2.68 14.24 7.31
CA LEU A 48 -1.24 14.37 7.51
C LEU A 48 -0.90 15.10 8.82
N LYS A 49 -1.62 16.17 9.13
CA LYS A 49 -1.41 16.94 10.36
C LYS A 49 -1.71 16.12 11.60
N LYS A 50 -2.80 15.38 11.61
CA LYS A 50 -3.17 14.49 12.72
C LYS A 50 -2.13 13.41 12.97
N VAL A 51 -1.69 12.74 11.91
CA VAL A 51 -0.67 11.69 12.02
C VAL A 51 0.67 12.27 12.47
N ALA A 52 1.11 13.37 11.89
CA ALA A 52 2.36 14.04 12.26
C ALA A 52 2.32 14.64 13.68
N GLY A 53 1.15 15.01 14.17
CA GLY A 53 0.94 15.52 15.52
C GLY A 53 0.72 14.45 16.58
N GLY A 54 0.60 13.18 16.18
CA GLY A 54 0.34 12.07 17.11
C GLY A 54 -1.13 11.95 17.57
N GLU A 55 -2.04 12.65 16.91
CA GLU A 55 -3.48 12.69 17.24
C GLU A 55 -4.34 11.74 16.40
N ALA A 56 -3.72 11.02 15.45
CA ALA A 56 -4.44 10.12 14.56
C ALA A 56 -4.69 8.76 15.20
N SER A 57 -5.84 8.15 14.86
CA SER A 57 -6.12 6.76 15.16
C SER A 57 -5.25 5.82 14.32
N ASP A 58 -5.18 4.54 14.70
CA ASP A 58 -4.43 3.54 13.93
C ASP A 58 -4.97 3.38 12.50
N ASP A 59 -6.28 3.47 12.32
CA ASP A 59 -6.91 3.43 11.00
C ASP A 59 -6.53 4.65 10.14
N GLU A 60 -6.50 5.83 10.72
CA GLU A 60 -6.05 7.05 10.04
C GLU A 60 -4.57 6.97 9.63
N LYS A 61 -3.71 6.40 10.48
CA LYS A 61 -2.30 6.17 10.15
C LYS A 61 -2.15 5.20 8.98
N LYS A 62 -2.90 4.10 8.97
CA LYS A 62 -2.92 3.13 7.88
C LYS A 62 -3.42 3.76 6.59
N GLN A 63 -4.50 4.54 6.66
CA GLN A 63 -5.06 5.25 5.51
C GLN A 63 -4.05 6.23 4.91
N LEU A 64 -3.36 7.00 5.73
CA LEU A 64 -2.29 7.89 5.25
C LEU A 64 -1.19 7.11 4.56
N HIS A 65 -0.71 6.03 5.16
CA HIS A 65 0.34 5.19 4.57
C HIS A 65 -0.08 4.62 3.21
N GLU A 66 -1.30 4.10 3.09
CA GLU A 66 -1.84 3.61 1.82
C GLU A 66 -1.87 4.71 0.74
N MET A 67 -2.28 5.92 1.11
CA MET A 67 -2.30 7.06 0.20
C MET A 67 -0.89 7.46 -0.26
N LEU A 68 0.08 7.44 0.65
CA LEU A 68 1.47 7.77 0.32
C LEU A 68 2.12 6.70 -0.57
N VAL A 69 1.82 5.44 -0.35
CA VAL A 69 2.24 4.34 -1.23
C VAL A 69 1.62 4.50 -2.63
N ALA A 70 0.32 4.80 -2.69
CA ALA A 70 -0.38 5.04 -3.95
C ALA A 70 0.20 6.24 -4.72
N LEU A 71 0.62 7.28 -4.00
CA LEU A 71 1.29 8.43 -4.62
C LEU A 71 2.55 8.01 -5.37
N GLY A 72 3.36 7.13 -4.78
CA GLY A 72 4.56 6.59 -5.42
C GLY A 72 4.30 5.69 -6.62
N LYS A 73 3.15 5.04 -6.65
CA LYS A 73 2.71 4.21 -7.80
C LYS A 73 2.17 5.02 -8.97
N ASN A 74 1.82 6.28 -8.76
CA ASN A 74 1.45 7.20 -9.83
C ASN A 74 2.70 7.70 -10.56
N SER A 75 2.54 8.05 -11.83
CA SER A 75 3.58 8.74 -12.59
C SER A 75 3.52 10.24 -12.32
N PRO A 76 4.66 10.93 -12.15
CA PRO A 76 4.65 12.37 -11.98
C PRO A 76 4.14 13.08 -13.22
N PRO A 77 3.33 14.15 -13.10
CA PRO A 77 2.88 14.92 -14.24
C PRO A 77 4.02 15.71 -14.91
N LYS A 78 5.12 15.89 -14.21
CA LYS A 78 6.31 16.63 -14.67
C LYS A 78 7.54 16.11 -13.92
N GLY A 79 8.71 16.24 -14.52
CA GLY A 79 9.99 15.90 -13.92
C GLY A 79 10.37 14.44 -14.08
N GLU A 80 11.51 14.06 -13.53
CA GLU A 80 12.09 12.72 -13.70
C GLU A 80 11.50 11.70 -12.72
N ALA A 81 11.32 10.47 -13.21
CA ALA A 81 10.78 9.36 -12.43
C ALA A 81 11.63 9.01 -11.20
N ASP A 82 12.95 9.06 -11.30
CA ASP A 82 13.85 8.77 -10.18
C ASP A 82 13.71 9.77 -9.02
N SER A 83 13.59 11.05 -9.34
CA SER A 83 13.34 12.09 -8.35
C SER A 83 11.97 11.93 -7.69
N TRP A 84 10.94 11.62 -8.47
CA TRP A 84 9.60 11.31 -7.98
C TRP A 84 9.62 10.13 -7.02
N LYS A 85 10.25 9.04 -7.42
CA LYS A 85 10.37 7.83 -6.61
C LYS A 85 11.07 8.11 -5.27
N LYS A 86 12.16 8.83 -5.28
CA LYS A 86 12.89 9.22 -4.05
C LYS A 86 12.00 9.96 -3.06
N LEU A 87 11.27 10.97 -3.53
CA LEU A 87 10.41 11.79 -2.69
C LEU A 87 9.21 11.02 -2.16
N THR A 88 8.57 10.22 -3.00
CA THR A 88 7.42 9.41 -2.62
C THR A 88 7.80 8.23 -1.72
N ASP A 89 8.94 7.60 -1.94
CA ASP A 89 9.46 6.53 -1.06
C ASP A 89 9.76 7.08 0.35
N ALA A 90 10.31 8.28 0.45
CA ALA A 90 10.54 8.94 1.73
C ALA A 90 9.24 9.21 2.49
N LEU A 91 8.20 9.66 1.79
CA LEU A 91 6.85 9.84 2.35
C LEU A 91 6.24 8.51 2.82
N ALA A 92 6.28 7.49 1.98
CA ALA A 92 5.73 6.17 2.30
C ALA A 92 6.46 5.53 3.49
N LYS A 93 7.76 5.66 3.57
CA LYS A 93 8.58 5.19 4.69
C LYS A 93 8.22 5.90 6.00
N ALA A 94 8.05 7.21 5.95
CA ALA A 94 7.62 7.99 7.12
C ALA A 94 6.19 7.62 7.55
N GLY A 95 5.29 7.38 6.60
CA GLY A 95 3.93 6.91 6.87
C GLY A 95 3.92 5.52 7.52
N LYS A 96 4.78 4.62 7.08
CA LYS A 96 4.94 3.30 7.68
C LYS A 96 5.49 3.38 9.11
N ALA A 97 6.44 4.26 9.37
CA ALA A 97 6.96 4.51 10.71
C ALA A 97 5.84 4.96 11.66
N ALA A 98 4.92 5.80 11.18
CA ALA A 98 3.75 6.22 11.95
C ALA A 98 2.80 5.04 12.27
N VAL A 99 2.57 4.15 11.31
CA VAL A 99 1.77 2.92 11.52
C VAL A 99 2.42 2.02 12.57
N ASN A 100 3.74 1.92 12.58
CA ASN A 100 4.50 1.13 13.55
C ASN A 100 4.59 1.77 14.95
N GLY A 101 4.14 3.02 15.08
CA GLY A 101 4.19 3.73 16.36
C GLY A 101 5.55 4.31 16.72
N ASP A 102 6.44 4.53 15.75
CA ASP A 102 7.76 5.11 15.97
C ASP A 102 7.63 6.55 16.48
N GLU A 103 8.37 6.90 17.51
CA GLU A 103 8.34 8.24 18.15
C GLU A 103 8.76 9.36 17.18
N ASP A 104 9.69 9.07 16.27
CA ASP A 104 10.22 10.03 15.28
C ASP A 104 9.36 10.14 14.02
N ALA A 105 8.30 9.36 13.92
CA ALA A 105 7.45 9.31 12.71
C ALA A 105 6.86 10.68 12.34
N GLY A 106 6.40 11.45 13.34
CA GLY A 106 5.87 12.79 13.13
C GLY A 106 6.90 13.76 12.53
N ALA A 107 8.12 13.74 13.04
CA ALA A 107 9.22 14.53 12.52
C ALA A 107 9.62 14.08 11.10
N ALA A 108 9.68 12.77 10.87
CA ALA A 108 9.97 12.20 9.56
C ALA A 108 8.90 12.59 8.52
N LEU A 109 7.62 12.54 8.88
CA LEU A 109 6.52 12.99 8.02
C LEU A 109 6.63 14.48 7.67
N LYS A 110 6.90 15.34 8.66
CA LYS A 110 7.07 16.77 8.43
C LYS A 110 8.23 17.05 7.48
N LYS A 111 9.34 16.34 7.64
CA LYS A 111 10.52 16.47 6.78
C LYS A 111 10.25 15.97 5.36
N ALA A 112 9.64 14.79 5.23
CA ALA A 112 9.34 14.19 3.95
C ALA A 112 8.23 14.92 3.18
N SER A 113 7.29 15.54 3.86
CA SER A 113 6.18 16.30 3.26
C SER A 113 6.53 17.74 2.89
N ASN A 114 7.76 17.98 2.51
CA ASN A 114 8.18 19.30 2.02
C ASN A 114 7.50 19.59 0.67
N CYS A 115 6.42 20.34 0.71
CA CYS A 115 5.59 20.66 -0.45
C CYS A 115 6.40 21.32 -1.58
N LYS A 116 7.29 22.24 -1.22
CA LYS A 116 8.13 22.97 -2.19
C LYS A 116 9.14 22.07 -2.88
N ALA A 117 9.77 21.15 -2.15
CA ALA A 117 10.77 20.25 -2.71
C ALA A 117 10.20 19.33 -3.80
N CYS A 118 8.99 18.84 -3.59
CA CYS A 118 8.29 18.02 -4.57
C CYS A 118 7.65 18.87 -5.69
N HIS A 119 6.87 19.89 -5.31
CA HIS A 119 6.12 20.71 -6.25
C HIS A 119 6.99 21.53 -7.21
N SER A 120 8.18 21.94 -6.79
CA SER A 120 9.09 22.65 -7.70
C SER A 120 9.53 21.82 -8.90
N LYS A 121 9.55 20.49 -8.75
CA LYS A 121 10.00 19.54 -9.78
C LYS A 121 8.86 18.82 -10.48
N HIS A 122 7.79 18.51 -9.77
CA HIS A 122 6.79 17.52 -10.22
C HIS A 122 5.37 18.05 -10.32
N LYS A 123 5.09 19.26 -9.87
CA LYS A 123 3.75 19.83 -10.00
C LYS A 123 3.43 20.14 -11.46
N GLY A 124 2.37 19.54 -11.97
CA GLY A 124 1.79 19.90 -13.27
C GLY A 124 1.07 21.26 -13.22
N SER A 125 0.74 21.77 -14.39
CA SER A 125 -0.04 23.01 -14.55
C SER A 125 -1.47 22.83 -14.03
#